data_fd1c39b04f3bac0aed83911404085120
#
_entry.id   fd1c39b04f3bac0aed83911404085120
#
_cell.length_a   1.000
_cell.length_b   1.000
_cell.length_c   1.000
_cell.angle_alpha   90.00
_cell.angle_beta   90.00
_cell.angle_gamma   90.00
#
_symmetry.space_group_name_H-M   'P 1'
#
loop_
_entity.id
_entity.type
_entity.pdbx_description
1 polymer ?
#
loop_
_entity_poly.entity_id
_entity_poly.type
_entity_poly.pdbx_seq_one_letter_code
_entity_poly.pdbx_strand_id
1 'polypeptide(L)' 'MNVNELAANIAMNNAGEQEAIEGYFRLIDMPGLPQKFYDDIHEIISDEMNHTLKLSHWITHFTGVKPATT' A
#
# COMPACT_ATOMS: atom_id res chain seq x y z
N MET A 1 -16.71 -17.89 0.13
CA MET A 1 -15.31 -17.65 -0.31
C MET A 1 -14.39 -18.53 0.52
N ASN A 2 -13.50 -19.30 -0.12
CA ASN A 2 -12.52 -20.07 0.60
C ASN A 2 -11.29 -19.23 0.95
N VAL A 3 -10.37 -19.78 1.74
CA VAL A 3 -9.19 -19.05 2.21
C VAL A 3 -8.29 -18.60 1.07
N ASN A 4 -8.15 -19.41 0.02
CA ASN A 4 -7.32 -19.04 -1.13
C ASN A 4 -7.93 -17.86 -1.90
N GLU A 5 -9.23 -17.85 -2.08
CA GLU A 5 -9.94 -16.75 -2.73
C GLU A 5 -9.85 -15.48 -1.89
N LEU A 6 -9.99 -15.60 -0.57
CA LEU A 6 -9.83 -14.48 0.34
C LEU A 6 -8.43 -13.87 0.22
N ALA A 7 -7.40 -14.71 0.29
CA ALA A 7 -6.02 -14.25 0.17
C ALA A 7 -5.75 -13.58 -1.18
N ALA A 8 -6.30 -14.12 -2.26
CA ALA A 8 -6.15 -13.53 -3.59
C ALA A 8 -6.82 -12.16 -3.66
N ASN A 9 -8.00 -11.99 -3.07
CA ASN A 9 -8.69 -10.70 -3.02
C ASN A 9 -7.91 -9.67 -2.20
N ILE A 10 -7.33 -10.09 -1.08
CA ILE A 10 -6.48 -9.21 -0.27
C ILE A 10 -5.25 -8.79 -1.07
N ALA A 11 -4.63 -9.72 -1.80
CA ALA A 11 -3.46 -9.41 -2.63
C ALA A 11 -3.78 -8.41 -3.74
N MET A 12 -4.96 -8.51 -4.35
CA MET A 12 -5.42 -7.56 -5.35
C MET A 12 -5.60 -6.16 -4.75
N ASN A 13 -6.21 -6.08 -3.57
CA ASN A 13 -6.37 -4.81 -2.85
C ASN A 13 -5.00 -4.23 -2.48
N ASN A 14 -4.07 -5.07 -2.05
CA ASN A 14 -2.72 -4.63 -1.72
C ASN A 14 -1.98 -4.06 -2.93
N ALA A 15 -2.13 -4.68 -4.10
CA ALA A 15 -1.56 -4.17 -5.34
C ALA A 15 -2.13 -2.79 -5.70
N GLY A 16 -3.43 -2.57 -5.49
CA GLY A 16 -4.07 -1.28 -5.68
C GLY A 16 -3.51 -0.20 -4.76
N GLU A 17 -3.24 -0.53 -3.49
CA GLU A 17 -2.62 0.39 -2.55
C GLU A 17 -1.21 0.77 -3.00
N GLN A 18 -0.44 -0.17 -3.51
CA GLN A 18 0.92 0.07 -4.01
C GLN A 18 0.92 0.96 -5.26
N GLU A 19 -0.02 0.77 -6.17
CA GLU A 19 -0.19 1.65 -7.32
C GLU A 19 -0.53 3.08 -6.89
N ALA A 20 -1.37 3.23 -5.88
CA ALA A 20 -1.71 4.54 -5.33
C ALA A 20 -0.47 5.24 -4.78
N ILE A 21 0.38 4.52 -4.05
CA ILE A 21 1.63 5.07 -3.51
C ILE A 21 2.53 5.60 -4.63
N GLU A 22 2.68 4.83 -5.71
CA GLU A 22 3.48 5.25 -6.87
C GLU A 22 2.93 6.54 -7.49
N GLY A 23 1.60 6.63 -7.59
CA GLY A 23 0.94 7.84 -8.09
C GLY A 23 1.22 9.06 -7.21
N TYR A 24 1.17 8.89 -5.90
CA TYR A 24 1.47 9.98 -4.96
C TYR A 24 2.93 10.42 -5.03
N PHE A 25 3.88 9.51 -5.22
CA PHE A 25 5.28 9.86 -5.41
C PHE A 25 5.49 10.74 -6.63
N ARG A 26 4.74 10.54 -7.69
CA ARG A 26 4.80 11.41 -8.88
C ARG A 26 4.32 12.83 -8.55
N LEU A 27 3.32 12.95 -7.67
CA LEU A 27 2.81 14.26 -7.27
C LEU A 27 3.83 15.08 -6.48
N ILE A 28 4.58 14.44 -5.59
CA ILE A 28 5.59 15.16 -4.80
C ILE A 28 6.84 15.53 -5.60
N ASP A 29 7.02 14.96 -6.78
CA ASP A 29 8.09 15.35 -7.68
C ASP A 29 7.80 16.65 -8.44
N MET A 30 6.55 17.13 -8.41
CA MET A 30 6.18 18.37 -9.08
C MET A 30 6.69 19.56 -8.28
N PRO A 31 7.47 20.48 -8.89
CA PRO A 31 8.00 21.64 -8.16
C PRO A 31 6.99 22.78 -8.07
N GLY A 32 7.23 23.70 -7.13
CA GLY A 32 6.53 24.97 -7.07
C GLY A 32 5.14 24.95 -6.45
N LEU A 33 4.77 23.86 -5.78
CA LEU A 33 3.47 23.75 -5.11
C LEU A 33 3.59 24.21 -3.65
N PRO A 34 2.45 24.53 -3.00
CA PRO A 34 2.49 24.91 -1.57
C PRO A 34 3.07 23.80 -0.70
N GLN A 35 3.84 24.17 0.32
CA GLN A 35 4.43 23.19 1.24
C GLN A 35 3.38 22.29 1.88
N LYS A 36 2.21 22.83 2.22
CA LYS A 36 1.12 22.05 2.80
C LYS A 36 0.68 20.92 1.87
N PHE A 37 0.72 21.12 0.55
CA PHE A 37 0.39 20.07 -0.41
C PHE A 37 1.36 18.88 -0.26
N TYR A 38 2.66 19.17 -0.20
CA TYR A 38 3.67 18.12 -0.03
C TYR A 38 3.51 17.39 1.31
N ASP A 39 3.25 18.14 2.36
CA ASP A 39 3.04 17.57 3.71
C ASP A 39 1.84 16.63 3.72
N ASP A 40 0.74 17.05 3.09
CA ASP A 40 -0.48 16.24 3.02
C ASP A 40 -0.27 14.98 2.19
N ILE A 41 0.46 15.08 1.07
CA ILE A 41 0.76 13.91 0.24
C ILE A 41 1.67 12.93 0.99
N HIS A 42 2.69 13.42 1.71
CA HIS A 42 3.53 12.56 2.55
C HIS A 42 2.73 11.83 3.62
N GLU A 43 1.76 12.48 4.23
CA GLU A 43 0.87 11.86 5.20
C GLU A 43 0.04 10.76 4.56
N ILE A 44 -0.52 11.02 3.38
CA ILE A 44 -1.30 10.02 2.63
C ILE A 44 -0.43 8.82 2.27
N ILE A 45 0.80 9.04 1.80
CA ILE A 45 1.73 7.96 1.48
C ILE A 45 2.01 7.11 2.72
N SER A 46 2.24 7.74 3.86
CA SER A 46 2.47 7.04 5.12
C SER A 46 1.28 6.15 5.50
N ASP A 47 0.06 6.67 5.36
CA ASP A 47 -1.16 5.91 5.64
C ASP A 47 -1.31 4.72 4.68
N GLU A 48 -1.05 4.92 3.39
CA GLU A 48 -1.12 3.85 2.39
C GLU A 48 -0.07 2.76 2.66
N MET A 49 1.13 3.14 3.09
CA MET A 49 2.17 2.18 3.47
C MET A 49 1.74 1.34 4.67
N ASN A 50 1.07 1.94 5.64
CA ASN A 50 0.51 1.21 6.78
C ASN A 50 -0.57 0.24 6.33
N HIS A 51 -1.40 0.61 5.35
CA HIS A 51 -2.41 -0.28 4.77
C HIS A 51 -1.75 -1.49 4.11
N THR A 52 -0.69 -1.28 3.33
CA THR A 52 0.01 -2.41 2.67
C THR A 52 0.62 -3.36 3.68
N LEU A 53 1.15 -2.85 4.79
CA LEU A 53 1.70 -3.69 5.85
C LEU A 53 0.61 -4.55 6.50
N LYS A 54 -0.53 -3.97 6.79
CA LYS A 54 -1.67 -4.69 7.38
C LYS A 54 -2.19 -5.76 6.44
N LEU A 55 -2.35 -5.43 5.15
CA LEU A 55 -2.83 -6.37 4.15
C LEU A 55 -1.83 -7.52 3.96
N SER A 56 -0.54 -7.22 3.93
CA SER A 56 0.52 -8.24 3.83
C SER A 56 0.50 -9.19 5.03
N HIS A 57 0.25 -8.66 6.23
CA HIS A 57 0.11 -9.48 7.43
C HIS A 57 -1.03 -10.50 7.28
N TRP A 58 -2.18 -10.09 6.76
CA TRP A 58 -3.32 -10.98 6.61
C TRP A 58 -3.12 -11.99 5.49
N ILE A 59 -2.43 -11.61 4.40
CA ILE A 59 -2.05 -12.57 3.35
C ILE A 59 -1.20 -13.67 3.96
N THR A 60 -0.19 -13.32 4.74
CA THR A 60 0.68 -14.27 5.44
C THR A 60 -0.13 -15.16 6.38
N HIS A 61 -1.03 -14.55 7.15
CA HIS A 61 -1.87 -15.29 8.10
C HIS A 61 -2.72 -16.37 7.41
N PHE A 62 -3.35 -16.03 6.29
CA PHE A 62 -4.27 -16.94 5.62
C PHE A 62 -3.57 -17.95 4.73
N THR A 63 -2.43 -17.61 4.15
CA THR A 63 -1.70 -18.51 3.24
C THR A 63 -0.60 -19.29 3.93
N GLY A 64 -0.12 -18.81 5.06
CA GLY A 64 1.08 -19.35 5.72
C GLY A 64 2.38 -19.04 4.98
N VAL A 65 2.31 -18.28 3.90
CA VAL A 65 3.49 -17.91 3.11
C VAL A 65 4.03 -16.58 3.62
N LYS A 66 5.25 -16.61 4.14
CA LYS A 66 5.90 -15.39 4.59
C LYS A 66 6.38 -14.58 3.39
N PRO A 67 6.24 -13.23 3.43
CA PRO A 67 6.85 -12.39 2.42
C PRO A 67 8.35 -12.65 2.33
N ALA A 68 8.91 -12.54 1.12
CA ALA A 68 10.35 -12.68 0.91
C ALA A 68 11.06 -11.40 1.37
N THR A 69 10.93 -11.09 2.64
CA THR A 69 11.65 -9.99 3.26
C THR A 69 12.81 -10.52 4.06
N THR A 70 13.86 -9.91 3.88
CA THR A 70 15.03 -10.15 4.70
C THR A 70 14.93 -9.37 5.99
#